data_115ecada444c05207764bb40da200e53
#
_entry.id   115ecada444c05207764bb40da200e53
#
_cell.length_a   1.000
_cell.length_b   1.000
_cell.length_c   1.000
_cell.angle_alpha   90.00
_cell.angle_beta   90.00
_cell.angle_gamma   90.00
#
_symmetry.space_group_name_H-M   'P 1'
#
loop_
_entity.id
_entity.type
_entity.pdbx_description
1 polymer ?
#
loop_
_entity_poly.entity_id
_entity_poly.type
_entity_poly.pdbx_seq_one_letter_code
_entity_poly.pdbx_strand_id
1 'polypeptide(L)'
;MKNIRNIAVIAHVDHGKTTLVDGLLSQSGTFSEREKVDERVMDSNDLERERGITILSKNTAIYYKDTKINIIDTPGHADFGGEVERVLKMVDGVLLLVDAQEGVMPQTKFVVKKALSFGICPIVVVNKIDKPAAEPDRVVDEVFDLFVAMGASDKQLDFPVVYAAARDGYAMKSLDDEKKNLEPLFETILEHVPSPSGSVDEPLQMQIFTLDYDNYVGKIGIARVFNGSVKKNESVLLMKSDGSKENGRITKLIGFLGLVRTEIENAYAGDIVAIAGFSAMDVGDSVVDPANPMPLDPMHLEEPTMSVYFAVNDSPLAGLEGKHVTANKLKDRLLKEMQTNIAMKCEEMGEGKFKVSGRGELQITILAENLRREGFEFSISRPEVIIKEENGVKCEPFEHLVIDTPQDFSGAIIERLGKRKAEMKAMNPMSDGYTRLEFEIPARGLIGYRSEFLTDTKGEGVMNHSFLEFRPFSGSVESRKNGALISMENGEATAFSLFNIQERGTLFINPQTKVYVGMVIGEHSRDNDLDVNPIKSKHLTNMRASGSDDAIKLTPPRTMVLERALEWIEEDEILEVTPLNLRIRKKILDPNMRKRAKK
;
A
#
# COMPACT_ATOMS: atom_id res chain seq x y z
N MET A 1 -0.26 4.94 38.41
CA MET A 1 -0.09 4.76 36.93
C MET A 1 -1.31 5.33 36.25
N LYS A 2 -1.16 6.11 35.18
CA LYS A 2 -2.29 6.38 34.30
C LYS A 2 -2.66 5.05 33.65
N ASN A 3 -3.93 4.67 33.68
CA ASN A 3 -4.39 3.49 32.94
C ASN A 3 -4.15 3.74 31.47
N ILE A 4 -3.44 2.84 30.77
CA ILE A 4 -3.17 2.94 29.33
C ILE A 4 -3.71 1.67 28.65
N ARG A 5 -4.24 1.82 27.44
CA ARG A 5 -4.55 0.74 26.51
C ARG A 5 -3.98 1.09 25.14
N ASN A 6 -3.28 0.15 24.54
CA ASN A 6 -2.72 0.32 23.20
C ASN A 6 -3.45 -0.62 22.25
N ILE A 7 -4.15 -0.08 21.28
CA ILE A 7 -4.93 -0.86 20.31
C ILE A 7 -4.55 -0.52 18.88
N ALA A 8 -4.59 -1.52 18.03
CA ALA A 8 -4.54 -1.35 16.58
C ALA A 8 -5.92 -1.62 15.97
N VAL A 9 -6.29 -0.88 14.94
CA VAL A 9 -7.54 -1.13 14.20
C VAL A 9 -7.21 -1.78 12.87
N ILE A 10 -7.70 -3.00 12.68
CA ILE A 10 -7.53 -3.81 11.49
C ILE A 10 -8.87 -3.92 10.77
N ALA A 11 -8.89 -3.63 9.48
CA ALA A 11 -10.08 -3.77 8.66
C ALA A 11 -9.70 -4.01 7.20
N HIS A 12 -10.61 -4.62 6.46
CA HIS A 12 -10.56 -4.57 5.00
C HIS A 12 -10.91 -3.15 4.49
N VAL A 13 -10.54 -2.86 3.25
CA VAL A 13 -10.95 -1.62 2.56
C VAL A 13 -12.47 -1.53 2.61
N ASP A 14 -13.01 -0.33 2.84
CA ASP A 14 -14.44 -0.04 2.94
C ASP A 14 -15.22 -0.71 4.09
N HIS A 15 -14.61 -1.50 4.97
CA HIS A 15 -15.30 -2.04 6.16
C HIS A 15 -15.64 -0.98 7.22
N GLY A 16 -15.21 0.27 7.03
CA GLY A 16 -15.57 1.42 7.88
C GLY A 16 -14.57 1.76 8.97
N LYS A 17 -13.29 1.40 8.78
CA LYS A 17 -12.20 1.67 9.74
C LYS A 17 -12.09 3.15 10.10
N THR A 18 -11.94 4.03 9.13
CA THR A 18 -11.83 5.48 9.34
C THR A 18 -13.06 6.03 10.04
N THR A 19 -14.26 5.61 9.63
CA THR A 19 -15.52 6.04 10.25
C THR A 19 -15.63 5.61 11.72
N LEU A 20 -15.17 4.40 12.05
CA LEU A 20 -15.17 3.92 13.44
C LEU A 20 -14.19 4.73 14.29
N VAL A 21 -12.97 4.99 13.79
CA VAL A 21 -11.97 5.77 14.51
C VAL A 21 -12.44 7.21 14.70
N ASP A 22 -13.04 7.84 13.68
CA ASP A 22 -13.65 9.17 13.80
C ASP A 22 -14.77 9.19 14.86
N GLY A 23 -15.59 8.13 14.90
CA GLY A 23 -16.62 7.93 15.93
C GLY A 23 -16.03 7.85 17.35
N LEU A 24 -14.97 7.05 17.53
CA LEU A 24 -14.26 6.94 18.81
C LEU A 24 -13.64 8.28 19.23
N LEU A 25 -13.03 9.01 18.28
CA LEU A 25 -12.46 10.32 18.53
C LEU A 25 -13.55 11.32 18.98
N SER A 26 -14.67 11.38 18.29
CA SER A 26 -15.76 12.34 18.56
C SER A 26 -16.47 12.06 19.89
N GLN A 27 -16.69 10.78 20.25
CA GLN A 27 -17.44 10.39 21.44
C GLN A 27 -16.59 10.20 22.70
N SER A 28 -15.26 10.25 22.58
CA SER A 28 -14.36 10.14 23.74
C SER A 28 -14.38 11.36 24.67
N GLY A 29 -14.98 12.49 24.27
CA GLY A 29 -14.91 13.76 24.99
C GLY A 29 -13.55 14.46 24.89
N THR A 30 -12.65 13.98 24.04
CA THR A 30 -11.29 14.54 23.84
C THR A 30 -11.34 15.89 23.12
N PHE A 31 -12.36 16.10 22.29
CA PHE A 31 -12.59 17.36 21.56
C PHE A 31 -13.62 18.24 22.25
N SER A 32 -13.40 19.56 22.19
CA SER A 32 -14.42 20.51 22.66
C SER A 32 -15.60 20.55 21.66
N GLU A 33 -16.80 20.80 22.15
CA GLU A 33 -18.02 20.91 21.32
C GLU A 33 -17.93 21.95 20.18
N ARG A 34 -16.91 22.79 20.18
CA ARG A 34 -16.66 23.84 19.17
C ARG A 34 -15.69 23.41 18.06
N GLU A 35 -14.93 22.35 18.25
CA GLU A 35 -14.04 21.79 17.24
C GLU A 35 -14.84 20.82 16.38
N LYS A 36 -15.24 21.27 15.19
CA LYS A 36 -15.79 20.38 14.18
C LYS A 36 -14.68 19.45 13.72
N VAL A 37 -14.83 18.17 14.01
CA VAL A 37 -14.01 17.11 13.45
C VAL A 37 -14.44 16.96 11.99
N ASP A 38 -13.56 17.27 11.05
CA ASP A 38 -13.85 17.03 9.63
C ASP A 38 -14.01 15.51 9.41
N GLU A 39 -14.89 15.11 8.51
CA GLU A 39 -15.05 13.71 8.13
C GLU A 39 -13.72 13.15 7.56
N ARG A 40 -13.36 11.92 7.94
CA ARG A 40 -12.11 11.23 7.54
C ARG A 40 -10.83 11.92 8.01
N VAL A 41 -10.84 12.31 9.24
CA VAL A 41 -9.75 13.05 9.88
C VAL A 41 -8.42 12.26 9.86
N MET A 42 -8.47 10.95 9.94
CA MET A 42 -7.27 10.10 9.88
C MET A 42 -6.72 9.95 8.45
N ASP A 43 -7.52 10.14 7.41
CA ASP A 43 -7.06 10.09 6.02
C ASP A 43 -6.54 11.48 5.58
N SER A 44 -5.40 11.90 6.11
CA SER A 44 -4.80 13.22 5.83
C SER A 44 -4.13 13.32 4.45
N ASN A 45 -3.89 12.19 3.78
CA ASN A 45 -3.29 12.13 2.45
C ASN A 45 -4.38 12.04 1.37
N ASP A 46 -4.33 12.92 0.36
CA ASP A 46 -5.28 12.91 -0.75
C ASP A 46 -5.33 11.56 -1.47
N LEU A 47 -4.20 10.85 -1.57
CA LEU A 47 -4.14 9.50 -2.16
C LEU A 47 -4.89 8.46 -1.32
N GLU A 48 -4.84 8.54 0.01
CA GLU A 48 -5.61 7.66 0.89
C GLU A 48 -7.10 7.87 0.69
N ARG A 49 -7.54 9.15 0.62
CA ARG A 49 -8.95 9.51 0.37
C ARG A 49 -9.45 9.05 -1.00
N GLU A 50 -8.65 9.24 -2.04
CA GLU A 50 -9.01 8.84 -3.41
C GLU A 50 -9.08 7.33 -3.59
N ARG A 51 -8.19 6.60 -2.92
CA ARG A 51 -8.08 5.13 -3.05
C ARG A 51 -8.89 4.37 -2.01
N GLY A 52 -9.35 5.04 -0.96
CA GLY A 52 -10.06 4.41 0.16
C GLY A 52 -9.19 3.49 1.01
N ILE A 53 -7.84 3.58 0.94
CA ILE A 53 -6.90 2.72 1.67
C ILE A 53 -6.02 3.54 2.60
N THR A 54 -5.70 3.00 3.76
CA THR A 54 -4.65 3.53 4.63
C THR A 54 -3.29 3.13 4.07
N ILE A 55 -2.44 4.11 3.80
CA ILE A 55 -1.08 3.92 3.25
C ILE A 55 -0.06 3.93 4.38
N LEU A 56 -0.18 4.90 5.31
CA LEU A 56 0.74 5.06 6.43
C LEU A 56 -0.01 4.84 7.75
N SER A 57 0.64 4.12 8.68
CA SER A 57 0.11 4.00 10.04
C SER A 57 0.10 5.36 10.73
N LYS A 58 -1.00 5.66 11.41
CA LYS A 58 -1.19 6.91 12.16
C LYS A 58 -1.48 6.61 13.61
N ASN A 59 -0.88 7.42 14.47
CA ASN A 59 -1.05 7.30 15.90
C ASN A 59 -1.95 8.43 16.40
N THR A 60 -2.96 8.06 17.15
CA THR A 60 -3.80 8.99 17.91
C THR A 60 -4.03 8.46 19.32
N ALA A 61 -4.51 9.29 20.21
CA ALA A 61 -4.90 8.87 21.54
C ALA A 61 -6.15 9.62 21.99
N ILE A 62 -6.95 8.93 22.77
CA ILE A 62 -8.16 9.48 23.39
C ILE A 62 -8.14 9.19 24.89
N TYR A 63 -8.92 9.96 25.64
CA TYR A 63 -9.22 9.66 27.03
C TYR A 63 -10.67 9.18 27.12
N TYR A 64 -10.85 8.03 27.74
CA TYR A 64 -12.17 7.55 28.12
C TYR A 64 -12.16 7.22 29.62
N LYS A 65 -12.99 7.90 30.40
CA LYS A 65 -12.89 7.90 31.85
C LYS A 65 -11.44 8.28 32.29
N ASP A 66 -10.81 7.49 33.14
CA ASP A 66 -9.44 7.72 33.62
C ASP A 66 -8.37 6.96 32.81
N THR A 67 -8.72 6.42 31.63
CA THR A 67 -7.84 5.61 30.81
C THR A 67 -7.46 6.34 29.52
N LYS A 68 -6.18 6.37 29.22
CA LYS A 68 -5.64 6.77 27.90
C LYS A 68 -5.69 5.58 26.97
N ILE A 69 -6.35 5.71 25.85
CA ILE A 69 -6.40 4.69 24.80
C ILE A 69 -5.60 5.22 23.60
N ASN A 70 -4.43 4.63 23.35
CA ASN A 70 -3.67 4.88 22.15
C ASN A 70 -4.26 4.02 21.03
N ILE A 71 -4.59 4.65 19.91
CA ILE A 71 -5.19 4.00 18.73
C ILE A 71 -4.22 4.14 17.59
N ILE A 72 -3.82 3.01 16.99
CA ILE A 72 -2.96 2.99 15.82
C ILE A 72 -3.77 2.50 14.64
N ASP A 73 -3.90 3.37 13.65
CA ASP A 73 -4.49 3.02 12.36
C ASP A 73 -3.48 2.22 11.53
N THR A 74 -3.88 1.05 11.02
CA THR A 74 -2.98 0.13 10.31
C THR A 74 -3.32 0.05 8.83
N PRO A 75 -2.31 0.00 7.94
CA PRO A 75 -2.53 -0.36 6.56
C PRO A 75 -3.16 -1.75 6.44
N GLY A 76 -4.11 -1.90 5.51
CA GLY A 76 -4.78 -3.19 5.26
C GLY A 76 -4.15 -4.02 4.13
N HIS A 77 -3.28 -3.42 3.31
CA HIS A 77 -2.74 -4.06 2.11
C HIS A 77 -1.46 -4.86 2.42
N ALA A 78 -1.30 -6.03 1.77
CA ALA A 78 -0.15 -6.92 1.98
C ALA A 78 1.22 -6.28 1.67
N ASP A 79 1.28 -5.32 0.73
CA ASP A 79 2.52 -4.58 0.40
C ASP A 79 3.08 -3.80 1.59
N PHE A 80 2.25 -3.52 2.61
CA PHE A 80 2.62 -2.85 3.85
C PHE A 80 2.79 -3.83 5.03
N GLY A 81 2.99 -5.12 4.75
CA GLY A 81 3.09 -6.17 5.78
C GLY A 81 4.10 -5.90 6.88
N GLY A 82 5.26 -5.34 6.53
CA GLY A 82 6.27 -4.93 7.52
C GLY A 82 5.81 -3.80 8.44
N GLU A 83 4.95 -2.89 7.97
CA GLU A 83 4.36 -1.85 8.82
C GLU A 83 3.33 -2.43 9.77
N VAL A 84 2.50 -3.34 9.26
CA VAL A 84 1.52 -4.06 10.08
C VAL A 84 2.19 -4.81 11.23
N GLU A 85 3.28 -5.53 10.96
CA GLU A 85 4.02 -6.26 11.99
C GLU A 85 4.59 -5.31 13.06
N ARG A 86 5.14 -4.17 12.65
CA ARG A 86 5.65 -3.16 13.59
C ARG A 86 4.55 -2.59 14.47
N VAL A 87 3.40 -2.24 13.86
CA VAL A 87 2.24 -1.76 14.61
C VAL A 87 1.75 -2.78 15.62
N LEU A 88 1.64 -4.06 15.22
CA LEU A 88 1.21 -5.13 16.13
C LEU A 88 2.14 -5.33 17.32
N LYS A 89 3.45 -5.09 17.17
CA LYS A 89 4.41 -5.11 18.29
C LYS A 89 4.28 -3.89 19.21
N MET A 90 3.67 -2.80 18.75
CA MET A 90 3.44 -1.60 19.57
C MET A 90 2.17 -1.68 20.44
N VAL A 91 1.26 -2.61 20.17
CA VAL A 91 -0.06 -2.64 20.79
C VAL A 91 -0.24 -3.85 21.70
N ASP A 92 -1.25 -3.78 22.56
CA ASP A 92 -1.61 -4.83 23.50
C ASP A 92 -2.96 -5.48 23.11
N GLY A 93 -3.71 -4.87 22.20
CA GLY A 93 -4.99 -5.36 21.68
C GLY A 93 -5.23 -4.96 20.24
N VAL A 94 -6.18 -5.63 19.59
CA VAL A 94 -6.57 -5.40 18.22
C VAL A 94 -8.09 -5.32 18.11
N LEU A 95 -8.60 -4.32 17.40
CA LEU A 95 -9.98 -4.28 16.92
C LEU A 95 -10.01 -4.83 15.49
N LEU A 96 -10.63 -5.99 15.31
CA LEU A 96 -10.85 -6.58 14.00
C LEU A 96 -12.22 -6.16 13.49
N LEU A 97 -12.26 -5.25 12.54
CA LEU A 97 -13.48 -4.71 11.97
C LEU A 97 -13.90 -5.51 10.73
N VAL A 98 -15.11 -6.07 10.75
CA VAL A 98 -15.66 -6.88 9.66
C VAL A 98 -17.03 -6.32 9.26
N ASP A 99 -17.28 -6.17 7.96
CA ASP A 99 -18.59 -5.76 7.44
C ASP A 99 -19.62 -6.88 7.61
N ALA A 100 -20.77 -6.57 8.18
CA ALA A 100 -21.85 -7.52 8.46
C ALA A 100 -22.47 -8.16 7.21
N GLN A 101 -22.26 -7.59 6.04
CA GLN A 101 -22.74 -8.11 4.76
C GLN A 101 -21.65 -8.89 4.02
N GLU A 102 -20.43 -8.31 3.92
CA GLU A 102 -19.33 -8.87 3.12
C GLU A 102 -18.58 -10.01 3.82
N GLY A 103 -18.57 -10.00 5.18
CA GLY A 103 -17.86 -11.02 5.96
C GLY A 103 -16.34 -10.88 5.93
N VAL A 104 -15.64 -11.99 6.10
CA VAL A 104 -14.18 -12.02 6.20
C VAL A 104 -13.51 -12.00 4.83
N MET A 105 -12.80 -10.93 4.55
CA MET A 105 -12.10 -10.72 3.29
C MET A 105 -10.63 -11.24 3.33
N PRO A 106 -10.06 -11.67 2.19
CA PRO A 106 -8.72 -12.29 2.15
C PRO A 106 -7.59 -11.44 2.70
N GLN A 107 -7.61 -10.11 2.51
CA GLN A 107 -6.56 -9.22 3.03
C GLN A 107 -6.49 -9.21 4.55
N THR A 108 -7.63 -9.35 5.22
CA THR A 108 -7.73 -9.41 6.68
C THR A 108 -7.00 -10.62 7.25
N LYS A 109 -6.97 -11.74 6.51
CA LYS A 109 -6.35 -13.00 6.95
C LYS A 109 -4.88 -12.85 7.30
N PHE A 110 -4.10 -12.11 6.49
CA PHE A 110 -2.68 -11.91 6.74
C PHE A 110 -2.45 -11.18 8.07
N VAL A 111 -3.17 -10.08 8.29
CA VAL A 111 -3.00 -9.25 9.50
C VAL A 111 -3.48 -10.00 10.74
N VAL A 112 -4.60 -10.72 10.65
CA VAL A 112 -5.14 -11.57 11.73
C VAL A 112 -4.15 -12.68 12.09
N LYS A 113 -3.59 -13.38 11.09
CA LYS A 113 -2.58 -14.43 11.33
C LYS A 113 -1.38 -13.88 12.11
N LYS A 114 -0.90 -12.70 11.76
CA LYS A 114 0.21 -12.03 12.49
C LYS A 114 -0.21 -11.66 13.91
N ALA A 115 -1.40 -11.08 14.11
CA ALA A 115 -1.90 -10.73 15.44
C ALA A 115 -2.02 -11.97 16.36
N LEU A 116 -2.59 -13.06 15.84
CA LEU A 116 -2.71 -14.33 16.57
C LEU A 116 -1.34 -14.92 16.91
N SER A 117 -0.36 -14.84 16.00
CA SER A 117 1.01 -15.34 16.24
C SER A 117 1.76 -14.57 17.33
N PHE A 118 1.39 -13.32 17.59
CA PHE A 118 1.91 -12.52 18.72
C PHE A 118 1.13 -12.75 20.02
N GLY A 119 0.18 -13.68 20.04
CA GLY A 119 -0.63 -13.98 21.23
C GLY A 119 -1.71 -12.95 21.53
N ILE A 120 -1.97 -12.00 20.64
CA ILE A 120 -3.02 -10.99 20.80
C ILE A 120 -4.39 -11.66 20.60
N CYS A 121 -5.33 -11.37 21.51
CA CYS A 121 -6.73 -11.76 21.34
C CYS A 121 -7.48 -10.57 20.71
N PRO A 122 -7.98 -10.69 19.45
CA PRO A 122 -8.72 -9.62 18.82
C PRO A 122 -10.11 -9.41 19.42
N ILE A 123 -10.55 -8.16 19.51
CA ILE A 123 -11.95 -7.81 19.69
C ILE A 123 -12.57 -7.73 18.31
N VAL A 124 -13.59 -8.54 18.04
CA VAL A 124 -14.28 -8.56 16.74
C VAL A 124 -15.39 -7.51 16.75
N VAL A 125 -15.32 -6.58 15.80
CA VAL A 125 -16.35 -5.54 15.63
C VAL A 125 -17.08 -5.79 14.31
N VAL A 126 -18.28 -6.34 14.40
CA VAL A 126 -19.17 -6.56 13.24
C VAL A 126 -19.85 -5.24 12.92
N ASN A 127 -19.40 -4.58 11.86
CA ASN A 127 -19.83 -3.23 11.49
C ASN A 127 -20.88 -3.25 10.37
N LYS A 128 -21.58 -2.11 10.21
CA LYS A 128 -22.63 -1.89 9.22
C LYS A 128 -23.85 -2.80 9.41
N ILE A 129 -24.19 -3.10 10.65
CA ILE A 129 -25.39 -3.87 11.01
C ILE A 129 -26.70 -3.13 10.67
N ASP A 130 -26.63 -1.86 10.31
CA ASP A 130 -27.72 -1.01 9.81
C ASP A 130 -28.15 -1.36 8.37
N LYS A 131 -27.30 -2.08 7.61
CA LYS A 131 -27.62 -2.46 6.24
C LYS A 131 -28.70 -3.54 6.18
N PRO A 132 -29.63 -3.48 5.18
CA PRO A 132 -30.71 -4.47 5.04
C PRO A 132 -30.22 -5.92 4.78
N ALA A 133 -29.04 -6.09 4.20
CA ALA A 133 -28.45 -7.38 3.89
C ALA A 133 -27.38 -7.81 4.92
N ALA A 134 -27.38 -7.21 6.11
CA ALA A 134 -26.46 -7.58 7.18
C ALA A 134 -26.82 -8.96 7.77
N GLU A 135 -25.83 -9.84 7.91
CA GLU A 135 -25.93 -11.17 8.51
C GLU A 135 -24.88 -11.31 9.63
N PRO A 136 -25.05 -10.63 10.78
CA PRO A 136 -24.02 -10.56 11.82
C PRO A 136 -23.59 -11.93 12.36
N ASP A 137 -24.55 -12.86 12.60
CA ASP A 137 -24.25 -14.18 13.15
C ASP A 137 -23.41 -15.02 12.19
N ARG A 138 -23.72 -15.00 10.90
CA ARG A 138 -22.90 -15.64 9.86
C ARG A 138 -21.47 -15.12 9.88
N VAL A 139 -21.30 -13.82 10.00
CA VAL A 139 -19.95 -13.19 10.01
C VAL A 139 -19.16 -13.58 11.25
N VAL A 140 -19.80 -13.70 12.41
CA VAL A 140 -19.12 -14.21 13.64
C VAL A 140 -18.64 -15.65 13.44
N ASP A 141 -19.47 -16.52 12.86
CA ASP A 141 -19.10 -17.89 12.55
C ASP A 141 -17.92 -17.95 11.56
N GLU A 142 -17.92 -17.13 10.50
CA GLU A 142 -16.81 -17.02 9.54
C GLU A 142 -15.50 -16.56 10.21
N VAL A 143 -15.57 -15.62 11.15
CA VAL A 143 -14.40 -15.16 11.92
C VAL A 143 -13.88 -16.29 12.82
N PHE A 144 -14.78 -17.02 13.47
CA PHE A 144 -14.43 -18.17 14.30
C PHE A 144 -13.71 -19.26 13.47
N ASP A 145 -14.28 -19.63 12.33
CA ASP A 145 -13.68 -20.61 11.40
C ASP A 145 -12.31 -20.14 10.90
N LEU A 146 -12.19 -18.85 10.61
CA LEU A 146 -10.91 -18.26 10.22
C LEU A 146 -9.85 -18.41 11.33
N PHE A 147 -10.20 -18.12 12.58
CA PHE A 147 -9.26 -18.23 13.71
C PHE A 147 -8.85 -19.69 13.95
N VAL A 148 -9.78 -20.62 13.86
CA VAL A 148 -9.49 -22.07 13.91
C VAL A 148 -8.52 -22.47 12.80
N ALA A 149 -8.79 -22.07 11.56
CA ALA A 149 -7.93 -22.37 10.41
C ALA A 149 -6.52 -21.77 10.53
N MET A 150 -6.36 -20.68 11.29
CA MET A 150 -5.07 -20.04 11.57
C MET A 150 -4.35 -20.57 12.81
N GLY A 151 -4.90 -21.57 13.48
CA GLY A 151 -4.30 -22.18 14.66
C GLY A 151 -4.38 -21.30 15.90
N ALA A 152 -5.45 -20.53 16.06
CA ALA A 152 -5.71 -19.76 17.27
C ALA A 152 -5.80 -20.66 18.50
N SER A 153 -5.31 -20.16 19.65
CA SER A 153 -5.46 -20.83 20.94
C SER A 153 -6.90 -20.73 21.46
N ASP A 154 -7.29 -21.62 22.36
CA ASP A 154 -8.63 -21.61 22.99
C ASP A 154 -8.98 -20.22 23.57
N LYS A 155 -8.01 -19.53 24.17
CA LYS A 155 -8.18 -18.18 24.68
C LYS A 155 -8.50 -17.15 23.57
N GLN A 156 -7.93 -17.33 22.38
CA GLN A 156 -8.17 -16.47 21.25
C GLN A 156 -9.47 -16.81 20.50
N LEU A 157 -9.95 -18.03 20.64
CA LEU A 157 -11.26 -18.45 20.13
C LEU A 157 -12.43 -17.95 20.98
N ASP A 158 -12.17 -17.60 22.24
CA ASP A 158 -13.13 -16.93 23.14
C ASP A 158 -13.03 -15.39 23.00
N PHE A 159 -13.12 -14.92 21.77
CA PHE A 159 -12.98 -13.50 21.46
C PHE A 159 -14.29 -12.73 21.75
N PRO A 160 -14.19 -11.49 22.29
CA PRO A 160 -15.36 -10.63 22.47
C PRO A 160 -15.87 -10.11 21.14
N VAL A 161 -17.19 -10.05 20.99
CA VAL A 161 -17.90 -9.52 19.81
C VAL A 161 -18.63 -8.24 20.18
N VAL A 162 -18.53 -7.23 19.31
CA VAL A 162 -19.29 -5.98 19.40
C VAL A 162 -19.95 -5.72 18.05
N TYR A 163 -21.25 -5.45 18.05
CA TYR A 163 -22.01 -5.09 16.86
C TYR A 163 -22.07 -3.57 16.73
N ALA A 164 -21.72 -3.03 15.54
CA ALA A 164 -21.62 -1.59 15.36
C ALA A 164 -22.26 -1.10 14.06
N ALA A 165 -22.77 0.12 14.11
CA ALA A 165 -23.02 0.96 12.95
C ALA A 165 -22.19 2.23 13.09
N ALA A 166 -20.95 2.16 12.68
CA ALA A 166 -19.98 3.24 12.88
C ALA A 166 -20.44 4.57 12.27
N ARG A 167 -21.14 4.52 11.13
CA ARG A 167 -21.70 5.70 10.46
C ARG A 167 -22.77 6.38 11.33
N ASP A 168 -23.61 5.59 11.98
CA ASP A 168 -24.68 6.09 12.84
C ASP A 168 -24.21 6.37 14.27
N GLY A 169 -22.95 6.01 14.58
CA GLY A 169 -22.27 6.33 15.84
C GLY A 169 -22.71 5.50 17.02
N TYR A 170 -23.15 4.24 16.86
CA TYR A 170 -23.52 3.36 17.97
C TYR A 170 -22.87 1.97 17.86
N ALA A 171 -22.74 1.34 19.02
CA ALA A 171 -22.31 -0.05 19.19
C ALA A 171 -23.14 -0.77 20.24
N MET A 172 -23.16 -2.10 20.20
CA MET A 172 -23.96 -2.96 21.08
C MET A 172 -23.15 -4.23 21.41
N LYS A 173 -23.33 -4.80 22.62
CA LYS A 173 -22.78 -6.13 22.99
C LYS A 173 -23.72 -7.26 22.54
N SER A 174 -25.03 -6.98 22.41
CA SER A 174 -26.05 -7.89 21.88
C SER A 174 -26.90 -7.15 20.84
N LEU A 175 -27.41 -7.85 19.84
CA LEU A 175 -28.29 -7.27 18.81
C LEU A 175 -29.62 -6.73 19.35
N ASP A 176 -30.01 -7.16 20.57
CA ASP A 176 -31.22 -6.70 21.27
C ASP A 176 -30.97 -5.45 22.12
N ASP A 177 -29.73 -4.98 22.24
CA ASP A 177 -29.40 -3.81 23.04
C ASP A 177 -29.89 -2.51 22.40
N GLU A 178 -30.02 -1.47 23.21
CA GLU A 178 -30.45 -0.16 22.77
C GLU A 178 -29.34 0.56 21.97
N LYS A 179 -29.71 1.10 20.80
CA LYS A 179 -28.83 1.84 19.87
C LYS A 179 -28.59 3.27 20.40
N LYS A 180 -27.51 3.50 21.15
CA LYS A 180 -27.24 4.81 21.78
C LYS A 180 -25.96 5.49 21.29
N ASN A 181 -24.83 4.88 21.57
CA ASN A 181 -23.48 5.45 21.36
C ASN A 181 -22.43 4.36 21.26
N LEU A 182 -21.13 4.71 21.17
CA LEU A 182 -20.01 3.77 21.13
C LEU A 182 -19.52 3.32 22.53
N GLU A 183 -20.21 3.68 23.61
CA GLU A 183 -19.82 3.28 24.97
C GLU A 183 -19.61 1.76 25.15
N PRO A 184 -20.48 0.86 24.58
CA PRO A 184 -20.25 -0.57 24.67
C PRO A 184 -18.90 -1.03 24.09
N LEU A 185 -18.41 -0.38 23.03
CA LEU A 185 -17.09 -0.67 22.45
C LEU A 185 -15.97 -0.17 23.36
N PHE A 186 -16.07 1.03 23.94
CA PHE A 186 -15.08 1.52 24.91
C PHE A 186 -14.98 0.60 26.14
N GLU A 187 -16.09 0.17 26.70
CA GLU A 187 -16.12 -0.76 27.83
C GLU A 187 -15.48 -2.09 27.47
N THR A 188 -15.77 -2.64 26.29
CA THR A 188 -15.16 -3.88 25.83
C THR A 188 -13.64 -3.75 25.65
N ILE A 189 -13.15 -2.60 25.15
CA ILE A 189 -11.72 -2.32 25.07
C ILE A 189 -11.09 -2.31 26.46
N LEU A 190 -11.71 -1.65 27.45
CA LEU A 190 -11.18 -1.58 28.83
C LEU A 190 -11.17 -2.94 29.53
N GLU A 191 -12.16 -3.78 29.24
CA GLU A 191 -12.35 -5.10 29.83
C GLU A 191 -11.38 -6.14 29.25
N HIS A 192 -11.19 -6.17 27.94
CA HIS A 192 -10.49 -7.26 27.25
C HIS A 192 -9.07 -6.92 26.80
N VAL A 193 -8.73 -5.64 26.56
CA VAL A 193 -7.35 -5.28 26.24
C VAL A 193 -6.54 -5.18 27.51
N PRO A 194 -5.45 -5.93 27.67
CA PRO A 194 -4.63 -5.86 28.87
C PRO A 194 -3.94 -4.50 29.00
N SER A 195 -3.63 -4.12 30.24
CA SER A 195 -2.72 -3.00 30.50
C SER A 195 -1.30 -3.39 30.04
N PRO A 196 -0.51 -2.43 29.54
CA PRO A 196 0.89 -2.69 29.18
C PRO A 196 1.66 -3.33 30.32
N SER A 197 2.52 -4.31 29.99
CA SER A 197 3.30 -5.12 30.95
C SER A 197 4.57 -4.41 31.34
N GLY A 198 4.69 -3.22 31.65
CA GLY A 198 5.93 -2.54 32.02
C GLY A 198 5.88 -1.96 33.45
N SER A 199 7.03 -1.70 34.03
CA SER A 199 7.15 -1.02 35.31
C SER A 199 7.81 0.35 35.14
N VAL A 200 7.26 1.36 35.83
CA VAL A 200 7.83 2.71 35.87
C VAL A 200 9.11 2.77 36.73
N ASP A 201 9.27 1.83 37.64
CA ASP A 201 10.41 1.76 38.57
C ASP A 201 11.64 1.04 37.97
N GLU A 202 11.48 0.40 36.81
CA GLU A 202 12.56 -0.23 36.04
C GLU A 202 13.36 0.80 35.23
N PRO A 203 14.60 0.48 34.84
CA PRO A 203 15.38 1.31 33.92
C PRO A 203 14.66 1.56 32.58
N LEU A 204 14.90 2.70 31.97
CA LEU A 204 14.28 3.06 30.70
C LEU A 204 14.59 2.02 29.61
N GLN A 205 13.55 1.48 29.02
CA GLN A 205 13.57 0.70 27.78
C GLN A 205 12.49 1.22 26.85
N MET A 206 12.91 1.74 25.71
CA MET A 206 12.02 2.24 24.67
C MET A 206 12.51 1.72 23.32
N GLN A 207 11.61 1.39 22.40
CA GLN A 207 11.96 0.97 21.03
C GLN A 207 11.26 1.82 19.99
N ILE A 208 11.98 2.14 18.92
CA ILE A 208 11.49 2.93 17.78
C ILE A 208 10.82 2.00 16.78
N PHE A 209 9.57 2.29 16.42
CA PHE A 209 8.74 1.49 15.50
C PHE A 209 8.51 2.15 14.15
N THR A 210 8.41 3.48 14.13
CA THR A 210 8.15 4.25 12.91
C THR A 210 8.98 5.51 12.93
N LEU A 211 9.40 5.96 11.75
CA LEU A 211 10.12 7.22 11.58
C LEU A 211 9.22 8.25 10.91
N ASP A 212 9.39 9.49 11.30
CA ASP A 212 8.82 10.66 10.67
C ASP A 212 9.91 11.72 10.50
N TYR A 213 9.64 12.74 9.72
CA TYR A 213 10.61 13.80 9.45
C TYR A 213 9.95 15.17 9.46
N ASP A 214 10.51 16.06 10.24
CA ASP A 214 10.12 17.47 10.28
C ASP A 214 11.29 18.36 9.81
N ASN A 215 11.02 19.35 9.00
CA ASN A 215 12.07 20.20 8.40
C ASN A 215 12.85 21.03 9.44
N TYR A 216 12.30 21.26 10.65
CA TYR A 216 12.91 22.05 11.71
C TYR A 216 13.52 21.17 12.79
N VAL A 217 12.91 20.05 13.08
CA VAL A 217 13.30 19.13 14.16
C VAL A 217 14.22 18.03 13.65
N GLY A 218 14.13 17.73 12.38
CA GLY A 218 14.83 16.59 11.76
C GLY A 218 14.07 15.28 11.91
N LYS A 219 14.82 14.20 12.11
CA LYS A 219 14.28 12.84 12.27
C LYS A 219 13.53 12.72 13.58
N ILE A 220 12.31 12.17 13.52
CA ILE A 220 11.43 11.92 14.66
C ILE A 220 11.16 10.41 14.71
N GLY A 221 11.42 9.78 15.85
CA GLY A 221 11.11 8.37 16.07
C GLY A 221 9.82 8.24 16.88
N ILE A 222 8.84 7.48 16.36
CA ILE A 222 7.66 7.08 17.12
C ILE A 222 8.03 5.79 17.84
N ALA A 223 7.94 5.81 19.17
CA ALA A 223 8.44 4.77 20.02
C ALA A 223 7.45 4.40 21.13
N ARG A 224 7.50 3.15 21.58
CA ARG A 224 6.81 2.67 22.75
C ARG A 224 7.78 2.60 23.93
N VAL A 225 7.37 3.11 25.07
CA VAL A 225 8.07 2.93 26.34
C VAL A 225 7.65 1.58 26.93
N PHE A 226 8.59 0.63 27.02
CA PHE A 226 8.33 -0.69 27.60
C PHE A 226 8.52 -0.67 29.11
N ASN A 227 9.62 -0.08 29.59
CA ASN A 227 9.90 0.07 31.00
C ASN A 227 10.42 1.47 31.32
N GLY A 228 10.32 1.86 32.60
CA GLY A 228 10.84 3.11 33.10
C GLY A 228 10.00 4.32 32.73
N SER A 229 10.67 5.44 32.71
CA SER A 229 10.11 6.73 32.29
C SER A 229 11.16 7.52 31.53
N VAL A 230 10.71 8.43 30.67
CA VAL A 230 11.58 9.34 29.92
C VAL A 230 11.09 10.77 30.08
N LYS A 231 12.03 11.70 30.18
CA LYS A 231 11.75 13.15 30.32
C LYS A 231 12.32 13.92 29.13
N LYS A 232 11.69 15.03 28.82
CA LYS A 232 12.26 16.01 27.91
C LYS A 232 13.61 16.49 28.42
N ASN A 233 14.59 16.66 27.52
CA ASN A 233 15.98 17.03 27.80
C ASN A 233 16.78 16.00 28.62
N GLU A 234 16.27 14.79 28.82
CA GLU A 234 17.01 13.70 29.48
C GLU A 234 18.11 13.16 28.57
N SER A 235 19.25 12.81 29.20
CA SER A 235 20.35 12.12 28.51
C SER A 235 20.06 10.63 28.47
N VAL A 236 20.10 10.04 27.28
CA VAL A 236 19.78 8.63 27.03
C VAL A 236 20.80 8.02 26.07
N LEU A 237 20.82 6.71 25.99
CA LEU A 237 21.67 5.94 25.09
C LEU A 237 20.82 5.32 23.99
N LEU A 238 21.11 5.65 22.73
CA LEU A 238 20.58 4.96 21.57
C LEU A 238 21.44 3.73 21.26
N MET A 239 20.85 2.56 21.29
CA MET A 239 21.48 1.29 20.92
C MET A 239 20.85 0.82 19.60
N LYS A 240 21.70 0.73 18.57
CA LYS A 240 21.27 0.34 17.24
C LYS A 240 21.22 -1.18 17.07
N SER A 241 20.46 -1.64 16.10
CA SER A 241 20.34 -3.06 15.76
C SER A 241 21.65 -3.70 15.31
N ASP A 242 22.63 -2.92 14.82
CA ASP A 242 23.99 -3.37 14.49
C ASP A 242 24.93 -3.45 15.72
N GLY A 243 24.43 -3.11 16.91
CA GLY A 243 25.20 -3.08 18.17
C GLY A 243 25.96 -1.78 18.41
N SER A 244 25.92 -0.82 17.49
CA SER A 244 26.55 0.50 17.71
C SER A 244 25.74 1.33 18.73
N LYS A 245 26.40 2.27 19.38
CA LYS A 245 25.86 3.07 20.50
C LYS A 245 26.09 4.55 20.25
N GLU A 246 25.06 5.36 20.50
CA GLU A 246 25.12 6.82 20.41
C GLU A 246 24.55 7.44 21.69
N ASN A 247 25.34 8.23 22.42
CA ASN A 247 24.83 9.03 23.54
C ASN A 247 24.11 10.24 22.97
N GLY A 248 22.89 10.50 23.45
CA GLY A 248 22.10 11.61 23.00
C GLY A 248 21.20 12.19 24.09
N ARG A 249 20.40 13.16 23.69
CA ARG A 249 19.42 13.80 24.55
C ARG A 249 18.08 13.89 23.84
N ILE A 250 17.00 13.63 24.55
CA ILE A 250 15.63 13.81 24.02
C ILE A 250 15.32 15.29 23.90
N THR A 251 15.58 15.91 22.75
CA THR A 251 15.34 17.35 22.53
C THR A 251 13.85 17.68 22.43
N LYS A 252 13.05 16.75 21.91
CA LYS A 252 11.60 16.83 21.86
C LYS A 252 10.99 15.53 22.34
N LEU A 253 10.00 15.64 23.21
CA LEU A 253 9.14 14.53 23.63
C LEU A 253 7.70 14.94 23.34
N ILE A 254 7.04 14.19 22.46
CA ILE A 254 5.73 14.54 21.91
C ILE A 254 4.75 13.41 22.20
N GLY A 255 3.65 13.75 22.83
CA GLY A 255 2.51 12.85 23.05
C GLY A 255 1.45 13.05 21.96
N PHE A 256 0.58 12.05 21.82
CA PHE A 256 -0.58 12.09 20.95
C PHE A 256 -1.84 12.35 21.78
N LEU A 257 -2.69 13.25 21.32
CA LEU A 257 -4.02 13.49 21.88
C LEU A 257 -4.96 13.96 20.78
N GLY A 258 -5.94 13.14 20.44
CA GLY A 258 -6.71 13.34 19.22
C GLY A 258 -5.77 13.39 18.04
N LEU A 259 -5.91 14.40 17.19
CA LEU A 259 -5.07 14.61 16.01
C LEU A 259 -3.85 15.49 16.26
N VAL A 260 -3.75 16.05 17.46
CA VAL A 260 -2.73 17.03 17.80
C VAL A 260 -1.51 16.34 18.41
N ARG A 261 -0.34 16.65 17.90
CA ARG A 261 0.94 16.32 18.50
C ARG A 261 1.27 17.39 19.53
N THR A 262 1.27 17.01 20.80
CA THR A 262 1.51 17.94 21.92
C THR A 262 2.84 17.62 22.57
N GLU A 263 3.67 18.63 22.77
CA GLU A 263 4.90 18.48 23.55
C GLU A 263 4.57 18.17 25.00
N ILE A 264 5.18 17.13 25.55
CA ILE A 264 4.97 16.66 26.92
C ILE A 264 6.29 16.64 27.69
N GLU A 265 6.23 16.78 29.03
CA GLU A 265 7.43 16.78 29.87
C GLU A 265 7.89 15.38 30.24
N ASN A 266 6.97 14.42 30.38
CA ASN A 266 7.27 13.05 30.81
C ASN A 266 6.41 12.03 30.07
N ALA A 267 6.99 10.86 29.80
CA ALA A 267 6.26 9.66 29.38
C ALA A 267 6.67 8.46 30.21
N TYR A 268 5.81 7.49 30.34
CA TYR A 268 5.95 6.36 31.26
C TYR A 268 5.74 5.02 30.55
N ALA A 269 6.19 3.95 31.20
CA ALA A 269 5.96 2.58 30.71
C ALA A 269 4.53 2.38 30.22
N GLY A 270 4.40 1.82 29.02
CA GLY A 270 3.16 1.59 28.28
C GLY A 270 2.77 2.71 27.33
N ASP A 271 3.36 3.90 27.40
CA ASP A 271 2.97 5.00 26.51
C ASP A 271 3.64 4.92 25.13
N ILE A 272 2.95 5.47 24.14
CA ILE A 272 3.45 5.64 22.76
C ILE A 272 3.67 7.12 22.56
N VAL A 273 4.91 7.48 22.21
CA VAL A 273 5.35 8.87 22.08
C VAL A 273 6.25 9.05 20.87
N ALA A 274 6.38 10.29 20.42
CA ALA A 274 7.38 10.64 19.42
C ALA A 274 8.55 11.37 20.08
N ILE A 275 9.77 11.01 19.68
CA ILE A 275 11.02 11.57 20.20
C ILE A 275 11.88 12.13 19.09
N ALA A 276 12.64 13.18 19.41
CA ALA A 276 13.71 13.69 18.56
C ALA A 276 14.95 14.01 19.40
N GLY A 277 16.10 14.08 18.75
CA GLY A 277 17.39 14.37 19.40
C GLY A 277 18.54 13.54 18.88
N PHE A 278 18.28 12.62 17.96
CA PHE A 278 19.29 11.78 17.30
C PHE A 278 19.27 11.98 15.79
N SER A 279 20.44 12.07 15.19
CA SER A 279 20.55 12.23 13.73
C SER A 279 20.46 10.92 12.96
N ALA A 280 20.82 9.81 13.62
CA ALA A 280 21.01 8.52 12.97
C ALA A 280 20.16 7.40 13.59
N MET A 281 18.97 7.71 14.11
CA MET A 281 18.04 6.70 14.63
C MET A 281 17.33 5.97 13.50
N ASP A 282 17.09 4.68 13.71
CA ASP A 282 16.36 3.81 12.80
C ASP A 282 15.29 3.00 13.52
N VAL A 283 14.41 2.36 12.75
CA VAL A 283 13.40 1.47 13.31
C VAL A 283 14.06 0.22 13.88
N GLY A 284 13.57 -0.22 15.04
CA GLY A 284 14.17 -1.31 15.79
C GLY A 284 15.23 -0.88 16.79
N ASP A 285 15.75 0.35 16.68
CA ASP A 285 16.70 0.88 17.65
C ASP A 285 16.05 1.00 19.04
N SER A 286 16.84 0.75 20.07
CA SER A 286 16.42 0.89 21.47
C SER A 286 16.98 2.17 22.08
N VAL A 287 16.14 2.92 22.77
CA VAL A 287 16.53 4.06 23.61
C VAL A 287 16.47 3.61 25.06
N VAL A 288 17.61 3.64 25.74
CA VAL A 288 17.75 3.03 27.07
C VAL A 288 18.45 3.96 28.08
N ASP A 289 18.35 3.60 29.34
CA ASP A 289 19.10 4.26 30.41
C ASP A 289 20.62 4.05 30.20
N PRO A 290 21.43 5.13 30.15
CA PRO A 290 22.88 5.01 30.01
C PRO A 290 23.56 4.29 31.17
N ALA A 291 22.98 4.35 32.37
CA ALA A 291 23.54 3.72 33.58
C ALA A 291 23.29 2.20 33.61
N ASN A 292 22.19 1.74 33.01
CA ASN A 292 21.85 0.33 32.95
C ASN A 292 21.26 -0.01 31.55
N PRO A 293 22.11 -0.09 30.52
CA PRO A 293 21.66 -0.25 29.15
C PRO A 293 21.15 -1.67 28.88
N MET A 294 19.85 -1.83 28.75
CA MET A 294 19.17 -3.08 28.40
C MET A 294 18.39 -2.90 27.08
N PRO A 295 18.99 -3.20 25.91
CA PRO A 295 18.28 -3.09 24.64
C PRO A 295 17.18 -4.14 24.54
N LEU A 296 16.16 -3.81 23.77
CA LEU A 296 15.14 -4.76 23.33
C LEU A 296 15.64 -5.54 22.10
N ASP A 297 15.01 -6.69 21.84
CA ASP A 297 15.37 -7.50 20.67
C ASP A 297 15.23 -6.70 19.38
N PRO A 298 16.20 -6.79 18.46
CA PRO A 298 16.13 -6.11 17.18
C PRO A 298 14.90 -6.53 16.40
N MET A 299 14.28 -5.57 15.72
CA MET A 299 13.18 -5.90 14.81
C MET A 299 13.72 -6.45 13.50
N HIS A 300 13.19 -7.58 13.09
CA HIS A 300 13.48 -8.10 11.76
C HIS A 300 12.70 -7.30 10.73
N LEU A 301 13.41 -6.55 9.88
CA LEU A 301 12.80 -5.82 8.78
C LEU A 301 12.72 -6.74 7.56
N GLU A 302 11.52 -6.86 7.02
CA GLU A 302 11.32 -7.63 5.81
C GLU A 302 12.02 -6.96 4.61
N GLU A 303 12.72 -7.74 3.81
CA GLU A 303 13.48 -7.23 2.67
C GLU A 303 12.59 -6.93 1.46
N PRO A 304 12.98 -5.97 0.60
CA PRO A 304 12.30 -5.71 -0.66
C PRO A 304 12.29 -6.94 -1.57
N THR A 305 11.20 -7.12 -2.31
CA THR A 305 11.01 -8.23 -3.27
C THR A 305 11.09 -7.78 -4.72
N MET A 306 10.90 -6.49 -5.00
CA MET A 306 10.95 -5.93 -6.36
C MET A 306 11.67 -4.60 -6.41
N SER A 307 12.09 -4.22 -7.61
CA SER A 307 12.79 -2.96 -7.87
C SER A 307 12.36 -2.34 -9.20
N VAL A 308 12.49 -1.02 -9.28
CA VAL A 308 12.33 -0.23 -10.51
C VAL A 308 13.46 0.78 -10.62
N TYR A 309 13.72 1.26 -11.82
CA TYR A 309 14.67 2.35 -12.05
C TYR A 309 13.90 3.66 -12.27
N PHE A 310 14.15 4.63 -11.41
CA PHE A 310 13.78 6.02 -11.62
C PHE A 310 14.93 6.73 -12.31
N ALA A 311 14.61 7.53 -13.31
CA ALA A 311 15.61 8.35 -14.01
C ALA A 311 15.02 9.71 -14.40
N VAL A 312 15.88 10.65 -14.73
CA VAL A 312 15.45 11.90 -15.36
C VAL A 312 14.76 11.58 -16.68
N ASN A 313 13.68 12.31 -17.00
CA ASN A 313 13.05 12.18 -18.31
C ASN A 313 13.97 12.78 -19.39
N ASP A 314 14.32 11.97 -20.37
CA ASP A 314 15.19 12.30 -21.50
C ASP A 314 14.45 12.22 -22.85
N SER A 315 13.11 12.25 -22.82
CA SER A 315 12.27 12.23 -24.02
C SER A 315 12.30 13.54 -24.79
N PRO A 316 11.86 13.56 -26.06
CA PRO A 316 11.72 14.79 -26.84
C PRO A 316 10.77 15.85 -26.23
N LEU A 317 9.89 15.46 -25.31
CA LEU A 317 8.98 16.35 -24.59
C LEU A 317 9.43 16.67 -23.16
N ALA A 318 10.66 16.28 -22.78
CA ALA A 318 11.20 16.51 -21.45
C ALA A 318 11.27 18.00 -21.08
N GLY A 319 10.93 18.30 -19.80
CA GLY A 319 11.01 19.65 -19.26
C GLY A 319 9.87 20.60 -19.65
N LEU A 320 8.85 20.11 -20.36
CA LEU A 320 7.71 20.95 -20.77
C LEU A 320 6.62 21.05 -19.69
N GLU A 321 6.51 20.08 -18.79
CA GLU A 321 5.38 19.93 -17.87
C GLU A 321 5.80 19.92 -16.40
N GLY A 322 7.01 19.48 -16.10
CA GLY A 322 7.51 19.33 -14.73
C GLY A 322 8.18 20.61 -14.19
N LYS A 323 8.02 20.87 -12.89
CA LYS A 323 8.78 21.89 -12.14
C LYS A 323 10.15 21.39 -11.70
N HIS A 324 10.26 20.07 -11.45
CA HIS A 324 11.45 19.40 -10.94
C HIS A 324 11.91 18.36 -11.94
N VAL A 325 12.93 18.72 -12.74
CA VAL A 325 13.39 17.96 -13.91
C VAL A 325 14.87 17.56 -13.81
N THR A 326 15.52 17.76 -12.67
CA THR A 326 16.95 17.49 -12.51
C THR A 326 17.22 16.27 -11.64
N ALA A 327 18.32 15.54 -11.93
CA ALA A 327 18.72 14.36 -11.18
C ALA A 327 18.92 14.64 -9.67
N ASN A 328 19.52 15.78 -9.33
CA ASN A 328 19.76 16.12 -7.92
C ASN A 328 18.46 16.30 -7.13
N LYS A 329 17.47 16.98 -7.70
CA LYS A 329 16.17 17.14 -7.03
C LYS A 329 15.45 15.81 -6.87
N LEU A 330 15.49 14.95 -7.90
CA LEU A 330 14.92 13.62 -7.83
C LEU A 330 15.63 12.78 -6.76
N LYS A 331 16.97 12.81 -6.72
CA LYS A 331 17.79 12.15 -5.71
C LYS A 331 17.40 12.59 -4.29
N ASP A 332 17.39 13.90 -4.05
CA ASP A 332 17.10 14.45 -2.72
C ASP A 332 15.71 14.03 -2.25
N ARG A 333 14.72 14.04 -3.15
CA ARG A 333 13.37 13.61 -2.83
C ARG A 333 13.26 12.11 -2.56
N LEU A 334 13.91 11.28 -3.38
CA LEU A 334 13.96 9.83 -3.16
C LEU A 334 14.66 9.48 -1.83
N LEU A 335 15.79 10.13 -1.52
CA LEU A 335 16.49 9.93 -0.25
C LEU A 335 15.65 10.41 0.95
N LYS A 336 14.86 11.47 0.79
CA LYS A 336 13.92 11.91 1.83
C LYS A 336 12.84 10.86 2.10
N GLU A 337 12.32 10.21 1.07
CA GLU A 337 11.36 9.11 1.24
C GLU A 337 11.95 7.95 2.04
N MET A 338 13.21 7.59 1.75
CA MET A 338 13.90 6.50 2.46
C MET A 338 14.13 6.79 3.95
N GLN A 339 14.08 8.05 4.37
CA GLN A 339 14.21 8.40 5.79
C GLN A 339 12.98 8.04 6.63
N THR A 340 11.82 7.96 6.00
CA THR A 340 10.55 7.65 6.65
C THR A 340 10.02 6.27 6.26
N ASN A 341 10.26 5.84 5.03
CA ASN A 341 9.79 4.57 4.49
C ASN A 341 10.91 3.53 4.45
N ILE A 342 11.08 2.78 5.52
CA ILE A 342 12.17 1.81 5.73
C ILE A 342 11.99 0.56 4.86
N ALA A 343 10.77 0.26 4.45
CA ALA A 343 10.49 -0.87 3.56
C ALA A 343 11.03 -0.66 2.14
N MET A 344 11.48 0.56 1.83
CA MET A 344 12.07 0.91 0.54
C MET A 344 13.58 1.15 0.66
N LYS A 345 14.31 0.87 -0.41
CA LYS A 345 15.74 1.17 -0.56
C LYS A 345 15.98 1.94 -1.84
N CYS A 346 16.90 2.89 -1.82
CA CYS A 346 17.31 3.65 -3.00
C CYS A 346 18.82 3.57 -3.18
N GLU A 347 19.25 3.11 -4.35
CA GLU A 347 20.65 3.00 -4.74
C GLU A 347 20.91 3.85 -5.98
N GLU A 348 21.96 4.68 -5.94
CA GLU A 348 22.37 5.49 -7.09
C GLU A 348 23.17 4.64 -8.07
N MET A 349 22.67 4.51 -9.30
CA MET A 349 23.28 3.69 -10.35
C MET A 349 24.14 4.49 -11.33
N GLY A 350 24.37 5.78 -11.06
CA GLY A 350 25.04 6.70 -11.96
C GLY A 350 24.14 7.28 -13.06
N GLU A 351 24.63 8.28 -13.78
CA GLU A 351 23.94 8.95 -14.90
C GLU A 351 22.53 9.44 -14.59
N GLY A 352 22.25 9.82 -13.33
CA GLY A 352 20.93 10.28 -12.90
C GLY A 352 19.86 9.19 -12.84
N LYS A 353 20.30 7.92 -12.71
CA LYS A 353 19.43 6.74 -12.52
C LYS A 353 19.50 6.26 -11.06
N PHE A 354 18.35 5.89 -10.52
CA PHE A 354 18.19 5.46 -9.15
C PHE A 354 17.40 4.14 -9.13
N LYS A 355 17.98 3.10 -8.56
CA LYS A 355 17.29 1.84 -8.32
C LYS A 355 16.52 1.99 -7.01
N VAL A 356 15.21 1.95 -7.10
CA VAL A 356 14.31 1.98 -5.96
C VAL A 356 13.72 0.59 -5.79
N SER A 357 13.94 0.01 -4.61
CA SER A 357 13.46 -1.33 -4.26
C SER A 357 12.36 -1.19 -3.22
N GLY A 358 11.30 -1.99 -3.35
CA GLY A 358 10.16 -2.01 -2.45
C GLY A 358 9.56 -3.40 -2.34
N ARG A 359 8.52 -3.54 -1.54
CA ARG A 359 7.89 -4.82 -1.27
C ARG A 359 6.84 -5.21 -2.31
N GLY A 360 6.18 -4.24 -2.91
CA GLY A 360 5.14 -4.46 -3.91
C GLY A 360 4.97 -3.30 -4.89
N GLU A 361 4.18 -3.54 -5.94
CA GLU A 361 3.91 -2.55 -6.98
C GLU A 361 3.17 -1.33 -6.43
N LEU A 362 2.25 -1.52 -5.48
CA LEU A 362 1.47 -0.43 -4.90
C LEU A 362 2.37 0.58 -4.18
N GLN A 363 3.37 0.12 -3.43
CA GLN A 363 4.30 0.99 -2.73
C GLN A 363 5.10 1.88 -3.69
N ILE A 364 5.61 1.28 -4.78
CA ILE A 364 6.34 1.98 -5.84
C ILE A 364 5.44 2.98 -6.56
N THR A 365 4.20 2.59 -6.85
CA THR A 365 3.21 3.43 -7.53
C THR A 365 2.80 4.63 -6.68
N ILE A 366 2.64 4.46 -5.38
CA ILE A 366 2.36 5.56 -4.45
C ILE A 366 3.51 6.56 -4.43
N LEU A 367 4.75 6.09 -4.36
CA LEU A 367 5.92 6.97 -4.45
C LEU A 367 5.93 7.76 -5.76
N ALA A 368 5.70 7.09 -6.88
CA ALA A 368 5.67 7.72 -8.20
C ALA A 368 4.53 8.75 -8.33
N GLU A 369 3.35 8.47 -7.78
CA GLU A 369 2.21 9.39 -7.80
C GLU A 369 2.45 10.59 -6.87
N ASN A 370 3.08 10.41 -5.71
CA ASN A 370 3.48 11.52 -4.83
C ASN A 370 4.47 12.45 -5.56
N LEU A 371 5.52 11.90 -6.18
CA LEU A 371 6.46 12.67 -6.99
C LEU A 371 5.76 13.46 -8.10
N ARG A 372 4.84 12.81 -8.81
CA ARG A 372 4.04 13.43 -9.87
C ARG A 372 3.25 14.63 -9.36
N ARG A 373 2.54 14.49 -8.23
CA ARG A 373 1.74 15.57 -7.60
C ARG A 373 2.61 16.71 -7.06
N GLU A 374 3.80 16.40 -6.59
CA GLU A 374 4.80 17.39 -6.17
C GLU A 374 5.41 18.18 -7.36
N GLY A 375 5.08 17.79 -8.59
CA GLY A 375 5.51 18.48 -9.80
C GLY A 375 6.82 17.96 -10.39
N PHE A 376 7.25 16.77 -10.04
CA PHE A 376 8.38 16.08 -10.66
C PHE A 376 8.04 15.56 -12.05
N GLU A 377 9.04 15.56 -12.92
CA GLU A 377 9.04 14.91 -14.21
C GLU A 377 10.20 13.91 -14.26
N PHE A 378 9.88 12.64 -14.51
CA PHE A 378 10.84 11.55 -14.46
C PHE A 378 10.40 10.38 -15.35
N SER A 379 11.25 9.40 -15.51
CA SER A 379 10.94 8.14 -16.19
C SER A 379 11.06 6.96 -15.22
N ILE A 380 10.22 5.94 -15.43
CA ILE A 380 10.24 4.69 -14.65
C ILE A 380 10.38 3.50 -15.59
N SER A 381 11.23 2.53 -15.21
CA SER A 381 11.33 1.24 -15.89
C SER A 381 10.20 0.29 -15.49
N ARG A 382 10.08 -0.82 -16.23
CA ARG A 382 9.28 -1.97 -15.80
C ARG A 382 9.74 -2.44 -14.41
N PRO A 383 8.80 -2.83 -13.53
CA PRO A 383 9.14 -3.51 -12.27
C PRO A 383 9.86 -4.84 -12.53
N GLU A 384 10.92 -5.10 -11.77
CA GLU A 384 11.70 -6.33 -11.81
C GLU A 384 11.74 -6.96 -10.42
N VAL A 385 11.59 -8.28 -10.33
CA VAL A 385 11.74 -8.99 -9.06
C VAL A 385 13.22 -9.07 -8.66
N ILE A 386 13.49 -9.00 -7.37
CA ILE A 386 14.85 -9.12 -6.85
C ILE A 386 15.23 -10.60 -6.80
N ILE A 387 16.24 -10.95 -7.55
CA ILE A 387 16.82 -12.30 -7.55
C ILE A 387 17.94 -12.33 -6.50
N LYS A 388 17.89 -13.29 -5.58
CA LYS A 388 18.93 -13.58 -4.60
C LYS A 388 19.71 -14.82 -5.00
N GLU A 389 20.95 -14.90 -4.56
CA GLU A 389 21.75 -16.11 -4.68
C GLU A 389 21.92 -16.74 -3.30
N GLU A 390 21.30 -17.90 -3.10
CA GLU A 390 21.36 -18.65 -1.86
C GLU A 390 22.08 -19.99 -2.13
N ASN A 391 23.19 -20.23 -1.48
CA ASN A 391 24.00 -21.44 -1.66
C ASN A 391 24.39 -21.74 -3.14
N GLY A 392 24.64 -20.69 -3.94
CA GLY A 392 24.96 -20.81 -5.37
C GLY A 392 23.76 -21.06 -6.29
N VAL A 393 22.52 -21.01 -5.76
CA VAL A 393 21.28 -21.14 -6.52
C VAL A 393 20.59 -19.78 -6.61
N LYS A 394 20.20 -19.39 -7.82
CA LYS A 394 19.37 -18.20 -8.01
C LYS A 394 17.97 -18.46 -7.48
N CYS A 395 17.54 -17.64 -6.52
CA CYS A 395 16.22 -17.71 -5.91
C CYS A 395 15.42 -16.45 -6.24
N GLU A 396 14.13 -16.62 -6.47
CA GLU A 396 13.15 -15.57 -6.73
C GLU A 396 12.04 -15.56 -5.66
N PRO A 397 11.39 -14.41 -5.41
CA PRO A 397 10.30 -14.34 -4.45
C PRO A 397 9.07 -15.07 -4.98
N PHE A 398 8.45 -15.89 -4.14
CA PHE A 398 7.16 -16.54 -4.37
C PHE A 398 6.09 -15.90 -3.51
N GLU A 399 4.88 -15.88 -4.03
CA GLU A 399 3.71 -15.33 -3.37
C GLU A 399 2.60 -16.37 -3.23
N HIS A 400 1.87 -16.29 -2.12
CA HIS A 400 0.61 -16.98 -1.93
C HIS A 400 -0.50 -16.12 -2.53
N LEU A 401 -1.14 -16.62 -3.57
CA LEU A 401 -2.20 -15.95 -4.32
C LEU A 401 -3.54 -16.58 -3.98
N VAL A 402 -4.51 -15.77 -3.56
CA VAL A 402 -5.89 -16.17 -3.29
C VAL A 402 -6.81 -15.42 -4.23
N ILE A 403 -7.66 -16.16 -4.92
CA ILE A 403 -8.64 -15.63 -5.87
C ILE A 403 -10.03 -16.12 -5.50
N ASP A 404 -10.96 -15.19 -5.32
CA ASP A 404 -12.38 -15.47 -5.20
C ASP A 404 -13.07 -15.06 -6.52
N THR A 405 -13.72 -16.00 -7.19
CA THR A 405 -14.30 -15.78 -8.52
C THR A 405 -15.56 -16.61 -8.72
N PRO A 406 -16.55 -16.14 -9.50
CA PRO A 406 -17.63 -17.00 -9.97
C PRO A 406 -17.09 -18.27 -10.61
N GLN A 407 -17.76 -19.39 -10.35
CA GLN A 407 -17.29 -20.73 -10.76
C GLN A 407 -17.01 -20.82 -12.28
N ASP A 408 -17.79 -20.12 -13.09
CA ASP A 408 -17.68 -20.11 -14.57
C ASP A 408 -16.31 -19.60 -15.08
N PHE A 409 -15.62 -18.75 -14.31
CA PHE A 409 -14.32 -18.19 -14.71
C PHE A 409 -13.12 -18.99 -14.18
N SER A 410 -13.33 -19.94 -13.29
CA SER A 410 -12.25 -20.69 -12.61
C SER A 410 -11.31 -21.39 -13.60
N GLY A 411 -11.86 -22.02 -14.65
CA GLY A 411 -11.08 -22.74 -15.66
C GLY A 411 -10.11 -21.84 -16.43
N ALA A 412 -10.56 -20.67 -16.86
CA ALA A 412 -9.72 -19.69 -17.58
C ALA A 412 -8.59 -19.15 -16.69
N ILE A 413 -8.89 -18.89 -15.42
CA ILE A 413 -7.92 -18.43 -14.42
C ILE A 413 -6.83 -19.49 -14.20
N ILE A 414 -7.21 -20.74 -13.98
CA ILE A 414 -6.28 -21.87 -13.73
C ILE A 414 -5.34 -22.05 -14.93
N GLU A 415 -5.89 -22.05 -16.16
CA GLU A 415 -5.08 -22.19 -17.38
C GLU A 415 -4.06 -21.03 -17.50
N ARG A 416 -4.51 -19.79 -17.28
CA ARG A 416 -3.66 -18.61 -17.43
C ARG A 416 -2.56 -18.54 -16.38
N LEU A 417 -2.89 -18.81 -15.13
CA LEU A 417 -1.92 -18.86 -14.03
C LEU A 417 -0.92 -20.01 -14.18
N GLY A 418 -1.35 -21.17 -14.73
CA GLY A 418 -0.44 -22.25 -15.05
C GLY A 418 0.66 -21.86 -16.05
N LYS A 419 0.32 -21.03 -17.08
CA LYS A 419 1.31 -20.46 -18.02
C LYS A 419 2.28 -19.49 -17.33
N ARG A 420 1.84 -18.85 -16.23
CA ARG A 420 2.64 -17.94 -15.41
C ARG A 420 3.39 -18.64 -14.26
N LYS A 421 3.48 -19.99 -14.30
CA LYS A 421 4.18 -20.85 -13.34
C LYS A 421 3.55 -20.88 -11.94
N ALA A 422 2.24 -20.62 -11.84
CA ALA A 422 1.51 -20.83 -10.59
C ALA A 422 1.25 -22.29 -10.34
N GLU A 423 1.38 -22.70 -9.09
CA GLU A 423 1.02 -24.03 -8.56
C GLU A 423 -0.27 -23.92 -7.77
N MET A 424 -1.34 -24.58 -8.22
CA MET A 424 -2.60 -24.60 -7.48
C MET A 424 -2.47 -25.45 -6.22
N LYS A 425 -2.85 -24.91 -5.08
CA LYS A 425 -2.82 -25.57 -3.76
C LYS A 425 -4.19 -26.02 -3.30
N ALA A 426 -5.22 -25.17 -3.53
CA ALA A 426 -6.59 -25.49 -3.14
C ALA A 426 -7.61 -24.91 -4.12
N MET A 427 -8.77 -25.56 -4.17
CA MET A 427 -9.97 -25.09 -4.86
C MET A 427 -11.19 -25.40 -3.99
N ASN A 428 -11.79 -24.39 -3.39
CA ASN A 428 -12.86 -24.51 -2.43
C ASN A 428 -14.13 -23.82 -2.96
N PRO A 429 -15.22 -24.55 -3.24
CA PRO A 429 -16.50 -23.93 -3.56
C PRO A 429 -17.02 -23.12 -2.37
N MET A 430 -17.63 -21.96 -2.64
CA MET A 430 -18.26 -21.09 -1.65
C MET A 430 -19.80 -21.17 -1.80
N SER A 431 -20.52 -20.76 -0.76
CA SER A 431 -21.97 -20.91 -0.66
C SER A 431 -22.79 -20.09 -1.67
N ASP A 432 -22.19 -19.08 -2.27
CA ASP A 432 -22.83 -18.08 -3.15
C ASP A 432 -22.55 -18.26 -4.65
N GLY A 433 -22.06 -19.45 -5.06
CA GLY A 433 -21.68 -19.74 -6.44
C GLY A 433 -20.30 -19.24 -6.83
N TYR A 434 -19.53 -18.71 -5.87
CA TYR A 434 -18.12 -18.40 -6.02
C TYR A 434 -17.25 -19.61 -5.72
N THR A 435 -16.02 -19.56 -6.20
CA THR A 435 -14.97 -20.55 -5.91
C THR A 435 -13.73 -19.82 -5.45
N ARG A 436 -13.16 -20.23 -4.33
CA ARG A 436 -11.85 -19.80 -3.85
C ARG A 436 -10.76 -20.66 -4.43
N LEU A 437 -9.83 -20.05 -5.13
CA LEU A 437 -8.64 -20.69 -5.70
C LEU A 437 -7.41 -20.18 -4.95
N GLU A 438 -6.55 -21.10 -4.54
CA GLU A 438 -5.30 -20.76 -3.86
C GLU A 438 -4.11 -21.28 -4.67
N PHE A 439 -3.12 -20.41 -4.88
CA PHE A 439 -1.92 -20.73 -5.66
C PHE A 439 -0.66 -20.27 -4.93
N GLU A 440 0.45 -20.91 -5.26
CA GLU A 440 1.78 -20.37 -5.05
C GLU A 440 2.38 -19.99 -6.40
N ILE A 441 2.84 -18.75 -6.54
CA ILE A 441 3.28 -18.20 -7.82
C ILE A 441 4.56 -17.38 -7.64
N PRO A 442 5.54 -17.45 -8.58
CA PRO A 442 6.64 -16.50 -8.57
C PRO A 442 6.10 -15.07 -8.74
N ALA A 443 6.57 -14.12 -7.92
CA ALA A 443 6.06 -12.74 -7.90
C ALA A 443 6.08 -12.07 -9.29
N ARG A 444 7.08 -12.38 -10.14
CA ARG A 444 7.12 -11.90 -11.54
C ARG A 444 5.97 -12.43 -12.40
N GLY A 445 5.33 -13.55 -12.02
CA GLY A 445 4.15 -14.08 -12.68
C GLY A 445 2.89 -13.26 -12.44
N LEU A 446 2.89 -12.43 -11.38
CA LEU A 446 1.79 -11.51 -11.07
C LEU A 446 1.90 -10.17 -11.81
N ILE A 447 3.10 -9.78 -12.24
CA ILE A 447 3.31 -8.52 -12.97
C ILE A 447 2.44 -8.52 -14.24
N GLY A 448 1.55 -7.52 -14.35
CA GLY A 448 0.61 -7.37 -15.46
C GLY A 448 -0.58 -8.33 -15.44
N TYR A 449 -0.70 -9.25 -14.49
CA TYR A 449 -1.81 -10.21 -14.43
C TYR A 449 -3.13 -9.58 -13.98
N ARG A 450 -3.09 -8.57 -13.11
CA ARG A 450 -4.29 -7.94 -12.53
C ARG A 450 -5.26 -7.42 -13.61
N SER A 451 -4.73 -6.77 -14.62
CA SER A 451 -5.55 -6.23 -15.72
C SER A 451 -6.19 -7.34 -16.58
N GLU A 452 -5.46 -8.45 -16.81
CA GLU A 452 -5.99 -9.62 -17.49
C GLU A 452 -7.07 -10.31 -16.66
N PHE A 453 -6.82 -10.50 -15.37
CA PHE A 453 -7.75 -11.10 -14.41
C PHE A 453 -9.08 -10.36 -14.35
N LEU A 454 -9.07 -9.02 -14.24
CA LEU A 454 -10.29 -8.21 -14.26
C LEU A 454 -11.07 -8.35 -15.57
N THR A 455 -10.37 -8.51 -16.68
CA THR A 455 -11.01 -8.75 -17.98
C THR A 455 -11.64 -10.14 -18.05
N ASP A 456 -10.93 -11.17 -17.60
CA ASP A 456 -11.40 -12.56 -17.61
C ASP A 456 -12.60 -12.78 -16.70
N THR A 457 -12.62 -12.11 -15.55
CA THR A 457 -13.70 -12.20 -14.56
C THR A 457 -14.80 -11.15 -14.77
N LYS A 458 -14.72 -10.33 -15.81
CA LYS A 458 -15.63 -9.19 -16.08
C LYS A 458 -15.73 -8.21 -14.90
N GLY A 459 -14.67 -8.16 -14.08
CA GLY A 459 -14.61 -7.34 -12.87
C GLY A 459 -15.26 -7.96 -11.62
N GLU A 460 -15.81 -9.16 -11.71
CA GLU A 460 -16.48 -9.82 -10.57
C GLU A 460 -15.50 -10.58 -9.65
N GLY A 461 -14.27 -10.88 -10.12
CA GLY A 461 -13.27 -11.58 -9.33
C GLY A 461 -12.51 -10.68 -8.37
N VAL A 462 -12.14 -11.22 -7.23
CA VAL A 462 -11.27 -10.59 -6.24
C VAL A 462 -9.94 -11.35 -6.16
N MET A 463 -8.83 -10.65 -6.23
CA MET A 463 -7.49 -11.23 -6.19
C MET A 463 -6.65 -10.58 -5.10
N ASN A 464 -6.04 -11.42 -4.25
CA ASN A 464 -5.13 -10.99 -3.20
C ASN A 464 -3.89 -11.87 -3.21
N HIS A 465 -2.75 -11.29 -2.91
CA HIS A 465 -1.49 -12.02 -2.82
C HIS A 465 -0.64 -11.51 -1.65
N SER A 466 0.24 -12.37 -1.15
CA SER A 466 1.16 -12.04 -0.06
C SER A 466 2.47 -12.80 -0.26
N PHE A 467 3.58 -12.16 0.10
CA PHE A 467 4.90 -12.80 0.05
C PHE A 467 4.93 -14.08 0.89
N LEU A 468 5.46 -15.15 0.31
CA LEU A 468 5.61 -16.44 0.96
C LEU A 468 7.08 -16.67 1.38
N GLU A 469 7.97 -16.85 0.42
CA GLU A 469 9.39 -17.15 0.62
C GLU A 469 10.18 -16.97 -0.67
N PHE A 470 11.52 -17.07 -0.58
CA PHE A 470 12.38 -17.18 -1.76
C PHE A 470 12.54 -18.66 -2.13
N ARG A 471 12.39 -18.99 -3.43
CA ARG A 471 12.55 -20.33 -3.99
C ARG A 471 13.44 -20.30 -5.23
N PRO A 472 14.03 -21.46 -5.63
CA PRO A 472 14.80 -21.54 -6.86
C PRO A 472 14.03 -20.99 -8.07
N PHE A 473 14.77 -20.30 -8.95
CA PHE A 473 14.19 -19.66 -10.14
C PHE A 473 13.47 -20.67 -11.04
N SER A 474 12.21 -20.43 -11.34
CA SER A 474 11.29 -21.38 -12.02
C SER A 474 11.32 -21.31 -13.56
N GLY A 475 12.32 -20.65 -14.17
CA GLY A 475 12.42 -20.48 -15.63
C GLY A 475 11.68 -19.25 -16.15
N SER A 476 11.53 -19.10 -17.47
CA SER A 476 10.87 -17.92 -18.07
C SER A 476 9.36 -17.93 -17.82
N VAL A 477 8.79 -16.74 -17.57
CA VAL A 477 7.35 -16.48 -17.55
C VAL A 477 6.99 -15.75 -18.83
N GLU A 478 5.84 -16.06 -19.43
CA GLU A 478 5.37 -15.36 -20.62
C GLU A 478 5.15 -13.87 -20.30
N SER A 479 5.66 -13.01 -21.18
CA SER A 479 5.45 -11.58 -21.17
C SER A 479 4.09 -11.20 -21.81
N ARG A 480 3.83 -9.92 -21.96
CA ARG A 480 2.63 -9.38 -22.63
C ARG A 480 2.41 -10.04 -23.99
N LYS A 481 1.19 -10.52 -24.25
CA LYS A 481 0.83 -11.22 -25.49
C LYS A 481 0.81 -10.30 -26.72
N ASN A 482 0.38 -9.06 -26.54
CA ASN A 482 0.16 -8.11 -27.63
C ASN A 482 1.31 -7.11 -27.77
N GLY A 483 1.69 -6.76 -28.99
CA GLY A 483 2.71 -5.76 -29.30
C GLY A 483 2.22 -4.32 -29.06
N ALA A 484 3.06 -3.35 -29.36
CA ALA A 484 2.80 -1.92 -29.27
C ALA A 484 2.54 -1.28 -30.63
N LEU A 485 1.65 -0.29 -30.67
CA LEU A 485 1.53 0.68 -31.77
C LEU A 485 2.48 1.85 -31.49
N ILE A 486 3.51 2.04 -32.31
CA ILE A 486 4.60 2.98 -32.06
C ILE A 486 4.55 4.11 -33.07
N SER A 487 4.62 5.35 -32.61
CA SER A 487 4.72 6.50 -33.50
C SER A 487 6.06 6.53 -34.23
N MET A 488 6.02 6.70 -35.55
CA MET A 488 7.19 6.88 -36.40
C MET A 488 7.47 8.34 -36.77
N GLU A 489 6.65 9.27 -36.27
CA GLU A 489 6.73 10.70 -36.59
C GLU A 489 6.56 11.58 -35.35
N ASN A 490 7.07 12.81 -35.45
CA ASN A 490 6.89 13.86 -34.45
C ASN A 490 5.78 14.82 -34.90
N GLY A 491 4.86 15.19 -34.01
CA GLY A 491 3.80 16.15 -34.32
C GLY A 491 2.57 15.98 -33.43
N GLU A 492 1.41 16.35 -33.95
CA GLU A 492 0.12 16.19 -33.27
C GLU A 492 -0.71 15.11 -33.96
N ALA A 493 -1.26 14.21 -33.17
CA ALA A 493 -2.11 13.13 -33.67
C ALA A 493 -3.40 13.68 -34.29
N THR A 494 -3.75 13.24 -35.51
CA THR A 494 -4.95 13.66 -36.21
C THR A 494 -6.08 12.64 -36.06
N ALA A 495 -7.32 13.12 -35.97
CA ALA A 495 -8.49 12.23 -35.95
C ALA A 495 -8.54 11.28 -37.14
N PHE A 496 -8.17 11.75 -38.31
CA PHE A 496 -8.12 10.94 -39.55
C PHE A 496 -7.12 9.78 -39.45
N SER A 497 -5.92 10.04 -38.96
CA SER A 497 -4.91 8.99 -38.79
C SER A 497 -5.30 7.98 -37.72
N LEU A 498 -5.76 8.48 -36.56
CA LEU A 498 -6.19 7.62 -35.46
C LEU A 498 -7.37 6.71 -35.85
N PHE A 499 -8.30 7.20 -36.69
CA PHE A 499 -9.40 6.39 -37.24
C PHE A 499 -8.89 5.17 -38.01
N ASN A 500 -7.84 5.34 -38.83
CA ASN A 500 -7.25 4.22 -39.57
C ASN A 500 -6.40 3.30 -38.66
N ILE A 501 -5.80 3.84 -37.62
CA ILE A 501 -4.94 3.09 -36.68
C ILE A 501 -5.76 2.24 -35.73
N GLN A 502 -6.97 2.69 -35.30
CA GLN A 502 -7.83 1.95 -34.36
C GLN A 502 -8.24 0.56 -34.88
N GLU A 503 -8.23 0.32 -36.20
CA GLU A 503 -8.45 -1.01 -36.80
C GLU A 503 -7.31 -2.01 -36.49
N ARG A 504 -6.15 -1.50 -36.07
CA ARG A 504 -4.95 -2.28 -35.75
C ARG A 504 -4.82 -2.62 -34.27
N GLY A 505 -5.62 -1.97 -33.42
CA GLY A 505 -5.55 -2.19 -31.96
C GLY A 505 -6.22 -1.11 -31.15
N THR A 506 -5.95 -1.09 -29.85
CA THR A 506 -6.56 -0.17 -28.90
C THR A 506 -5.67 1.04 -28.69
N LEU A 507 -6.20 2.24 -28.92
CA LEU A 507 -5.45 3.49 -28.75
C LEU A 507 -5.34 3.90 -27.27
N PHE A 508 -4.26 4.61 -26.93
CA PHE A 508 -4.01 5.23 -25.61
C PHE A 508 -4.10 6.75 -25.66
N ILE A 509 -4.15 7.35 -26.85
CA ILE A 509 -4.12 8.80 -27.06
C ILE A 509 -5.37 9.30 -27.77
N ASN A 510 -5.69 10.57 -27.53
CA ASN A 510 -6.73 11.31 -28.22
C ASN A 510 -6.19 12.08 -29.45
N PRO A 511 -7.05 12.55 -30.36
CA PRO A 511 -6.66 13.55 -31.34
C PRO A 511 -6.04 14.79 -30.67
N GLN A 512 -5.13 15.48 -31.37
CA GLN A 512 -4.37 16.64 -30.88
C GLN A 512 -3.33 16.33 -29.78
N THR A 513 -3.14 15.06 -29.42
CA THR A 513 -2.06 14.67 -28.51
C THR A 513 -0.71 14.84 -29.24
N LYS A 514 0.24 15.51 -28.59
CA LYS A 514 1.63 15.61 -29.07
C LYS A 514 2.30 14.25 -29.00
N VAL A 515 2.87 13.81 -30.11
CA VAL A 515 3.56 12.53 -30.26
C VAL A 515 4.96 12.73 -30.79
N TYR A 516 5.83 11.77 -30.55
CA TYR A 516 7.19 11.77 -31.06
C TYR A 516 7.60 10.36 -31.48
N VAL A 517 8.67 10.24 -32.29
CA VAL A 517 9.21 8.98 -32.77
C VAL A 517 9.57 8.07 -31.59
N GLY A 518 9.07 6.85 -31.58
CA GLY A 518 9.29 5.86 -30.51
C GLY A 518 8.29 5.93 -29.36
N MET A 519 7.37 6.90 -29.36
CA MET A 519 6.27 6.95 -28.39
C MET A 519 5.25 5.84 -28.70
N VAL A 520 4.82 5.11 -27.67
CA VAL A 520 3.76 4.10 -27.77
C VAL A 520 2.41 4.80 -27.67
N ILE A 521 1.58 4.64 -28.69
CA ILE A 521 0.28 5.32 -28.82
C ILE A 521 -0.91 4.36 -28.69
N GLY A 522 -0.64 3.06 -28.53
CA GLY A 522 -1.67 2.04 -28.38
C GLY A 522 -1.10 0.64 -28.27
N GLU A 523 -1.98 -0.31 -28.01
CA GLU A 523 -1.73 -1.75 -28.00
C GLU A 523 -2.10 -2.33 -29.36
N HIS A 524 -1.18 -3.08 -29.97
CA HIS A 524 -1.44 -3.77 -31.23
C HIS A 524 -2.29 -5.02 -30.98
N SER A 525 -3.17 -5.37 -31.92
CA SER A 525 -3.99 -6.60 -31.82
C SER A 525 -3.22 -7.89 -32.04
N ARG A 526 -1.94 -7.82 -32.47
CA ARG A 526 -1.03 -8.95 -32.69
C ARG A 526 0.14 -8.90 -31.73
N ASP A 527 0.91 -9.97 -31.68
CA ASP A 527 2.07 -10.16 -30.82
C ASP A 527 3.30 -9.30 -31.14
N ASN A 528 3.35 -8.70 -32.35
CA ASN A 528 4.47 -7.88 -32.80
C ASN A 528 4.19 -6.37 -32.67
N ASP A 529 5.26 -5.62 -32.43
CA ASP A 529 5.22 -4.15 -32.50
C ASP A 529 4.96 -3.66 -33.91
N LEU A 530 4.19 -2.58 -34.06
CA LEU A 530 3.87 -1.96 -35.34
C LEU A 530 4.17 -0.46 -35.29
N ASP A 531 5.12 -0.03 -36.17
CA ASP A 531 5.38 1.39 -36.40
C ASP A 531 4.25 2.00 -37.26
N VAL A 532 3.62 3.08 -36.76
CA VAL A 532 2.48 3.75 -37.38
C VAL A 532 2.69 5.25 -37.47
N ASN A 533 2.02 5.91 -38.41
CA ASN A 533 2.07 7.37 -38.56
C ASN A 533 0.77 8.02 -38.03
N PRO A 534 0.75 8.59 -36.82
CA PRO A 534 -0.46 9.15 -36.22
C PRO A 534 -0.77 10.61 -36.66
N ILE A 535 0.10 11.25 -37.44
CA ILE A 535 -0.01 12.67 -37.78
C ILE A 535 -0.55 12.93 -39.20
N LYS A 536 -0.81 11.87 -40.01
CA LYS A 536 -1.32 12.05 -41.38
C LYS A 536 -2.63 12.82 -41.36
N SER A 537 -2.70 13.90 -42.11
CA SER A 537 -3.93 14.62 -42.42
C SER A 537 -4.64 14.06 -43.65
N LYS A 538 -5.94 14.26 -43.73
CA LYS A 538 -6.71 13.95 -44.95
C LYS A 538 -6.22 14.85 -46.07
N HIS A 539 -5.71 14.30 -47.18
CA HIS A 539 -5.44 15.10 -48.36
C HIS A 539 -6.77 15.64 -48.91
N LEU A 540 -6.87 16.94 -49.00
CA LEU A 540 -7.99 17.59 -49.68
C LEU A 540 -7.79 17.36 -51.17
N THR A 541 -8.56 16.43 -51.77
CA THR A 541 -8.67 16.30 -53.21
C THR A 541 -9.78 17.24 -53.69
N ASN A 542 -9.53 17.94 -54.82
CA ASN A 542 -10.47 18.91 -55.41
C ASN A 542 -11.76 18.26 -55.98
N MET A 543 -11.97 16.96 -55.85
CA MET A 543 -13.21 16.28 -56.19
C MET A 543 -14.10 16.19 -54.95
N ARG A 544 -15.08 17.06 -54.85
CA ARG A 544 -16.24 16.90 -53.97
C ARG A 544 -17.12 15.79 -54.56
N ALA A 545 -17.00 14.56 -54.03
CA ALA A 545 -18.08 13.64 -54.07
C ALA A 545 -19.16 14.17 -53.15
N SER A 546 -20.25 14.68 -53.71
CA SER A 546 -21.42 15.14 -52.99
C SER A 546 -22.14 13.93 -52.38
N GLY A 547 -21.87 13.62 -51.13
CA GLY A 547 -22.59 12.58 -50.39
C GLY A 547 -21.67 11.77 -49.48
N SER A 548 -21.69 12.11 -48.21
CA SER A 548 -21.08 11.43 -47.06
C SER A 548 -19.65 11.85 -46.70
N ASP A 549 -19.49 12.99 -46.05
CA ASP A 549 -18.52 13.09 -44.97
C ASP A 549 -19.11 12.32 -43.78
N ASP A 550 -18.94 10.98 -43.77
CA ASP A 550 -19.27 10.19 -42.59
C ASP A 550 -18.44 10.73 -41.43
N ALA A 551 -19.11 11.10 -40.37
CA ALA A 551 -18.46 11.60 -39.15
C ALA A 551 -17.45 10.57 -38.68
N ILE A 552 -16.19 10.96 -38.53
CA ILE A 552 -15.12 10.10 -38.00
C ILE A 552 -15.53 9.69 -36.57
N LYS A 553 -15.89 8.42 -36.38
CA LYS A 553 -16.18 7.84 -35.08
C LYS A 553 -14.92 7.18 -34.54
N LEU A 554 -14.32 7.78 -33.53
CA LEU A 554 -13.21 7.18 -32.78
C LEU A 554 -13.75 6.42 -31.58
N THR A 555 -13.24 5.22 -31.38
CA THR A 555 -13.43 4.49 -30.13
C THR A 555 -12.69 5.25 -29.03
N PRO A 556 -13.28 5.46 -27.85
CA PRO A 556 -12.59 6.09 -26.73
C PRO A 556 -11.27 5.38 -26.43
N PRO A 557 -10.15 6.10 -26.30
CA PRO A 557 -8.88 5.48 -26.01
C PRO A 557 -8.88 4.86 -24.60
N ARG A 558 -8.08 3.82 -24.40
CA ARG A 558 -7.86 3.24 -23.08
C ARG A 558 -7.06 4.25 -22.23
N THR A 559 -7.67 4.73 -21.14
CA THR A 559 -6.97 5.60 -20.20
C THR A 559 -5.90 4.82 -19.46
N MET A 560 -4.65 5.29 -19.58
CA MET A 560 -3.51 4.75 -18.86
C MET A 560 -3.34 5.51 -17.54
N VAL A 561 -3.71 4.86 -16.43
CA VAL A 561 -3.33 5.28 -15.08
C VAL A 561 -1.96 4.70 -14.74
N LEU A 562 -1.29 5.22 -13.73
CA LEU A 562 0.09 4.86 -13.41
C LEU A 562 0.29 3.36 -13.17
N GLU A 563 -0.61 2.74 -12.41
CA GLU A 563 -0.59 1.30 -12.15
C GLU A 563 -0.68 0.50 -13.45
N ARG A 564 -1.71 0.77 -14.24
CA ARG A 564 -1.91 0.07 -15.52
C ARG A 564 -0.76 0.27 -16.49
N ALA A 565 -0.13 1.45 -16.47
CA ALA A 565 1.01 1.74 -17.33
C ALA A 565 2.25 0.94 -16.89
N LEU A 566 2.52 0.83 -15.59
CA LEU A 566 3.63 0.03 -15.03
C LEU A 566 3.43 -1.47 -15.27
N GLU A 567 2.19 -1.96 -15.13
CA GLU A 567 1.83 -3.35 -15.44
C GLU A 567 1.99 -3.68 -16.95
N TRP A 568 1.75 -2.67 -17.82
CA TRP A 568 1.68 -2.87 -19.26
C TRP A 568 3.04 -2.81 -19.95
N ILE A 569 3.99 -2.00 -19.46
CA ILE A 569 5.30 -1.80 -20.12
C ILE A 569 6.16 -3.06 -20.11
N GLU A 570 6.91 -3.27 -21.22
CA GLU A 570 7.87 -4.35 -21.39
C GLU A 570 9.30 -3.90 -21.11
N GLU A 571 10.26 -4.85 -21.12
CA GLU A 571 11.67 -4.60 -20.83
C GLU A 571 12.31 -3.55 -21.74
N ASP A 572 11.86 -3.44 -23.01
CA ASP A 572 12.35 -2.47 -24.00
C ASP A 572 11.59 -1.13 -23.96
N GLU A 573 10.69 -0.95 -22.99
CA GLU A 573 9.84 0.23 -22.82
C GLU A 573 10.17 1.00 -21.53
N ILE A 574 9.76 2.26 -21.48
CA ILE A 574 9.89 3.17 -20.32
C ILE A 574 8.61 3.98 -20.22
N LEU A 575 8.16 4.20 -19.00
CA LEU A 575 7.07 5.11 -18.69
C LEU A 575 7.61 6.50 -18.34
N GLU A 576 7.21 7.52 -19.07
CA GLU A 576 7.38 8.91 -18.70
C GLU A 576 6.26 9.33 -17.77
N VAL A 577 6.61 9.90 -16.64
CA VAL A 577 5.67 10.44 -15.65
C VAL A 577 5.88 11.94 -15.54
N THR A 578 4.84 12.68 -15.84
CA THR A 578 4.82 14.14 -15.68
C THR A 578 3.61 14.56 -14.86
N PRO A 579 3.55 15.77 -14.32
CA PRO A 579 2.38 16.25 -13.59
C PRO A 579 1.06 16.15 -14.37
N LEU A 580 1.11 16.31 -15.69
CA LEU A 580 -0.07 16.36 -16.55
C LEU A 580 -0.33 15.06 -17.32
N ASN A 581 0.72 14.32 -17.70
CA ASN A 581 0.59 13.19 -18.62
C ASN A 581 1.42 11.98 -18.20
N LEU A 582 0.94 10.80 -18.62
CA LEU A 582 1.67 9.54 -18.60
C LEU A 582 1.89 9.12 -20.07
N ARG A 583 3.15 8.88 -20.46
CA ARG A 583 3.49 8.48 -21.83
C ARG A 583 4.40 7.26 -21.78
N ILE A 584 4.08 6.27 -22.58
CA ILE A 584 4.94 5.09 -22.75
C ILE A 584 5.79 5.30 -23.99
N ARG A 585 7.06 4.94 -23.93
CA ARG A 585 7.97 5.00 -25.06
C ARG A 585 8.93 3.81 -25.11
N LYS A 586 9.48 3.54 -26.25
CA LYS A 586 10.60 2.59 -26.37
C LYS A 586 11.88 3.20 -25.81
N LYS A 587 12.74 2.36 -25.21
CA LYS A 587 14.08 2.77 -24.76
C LYS A 587 14.91 3.32 -25.91
N ILE A 588 14.85 2.66 -27.07
CA ILE A 588 15.47 3.08 -28.32
C ILE A 588 14.40 3.74 -29.19
N LEU A 589 14.46 5.05 -29.37
CA LEU A 589 13.44 5.79 -30.12
C LEU A 589 13.49 5.53 -31.61
N ASP A 590 14.71 5.46 -32.21
CA ASP A 590 14.89 5.24 -33.64
C ASP A 590 14.49 3.83 -34.08
N PRO A 591 13.56 3.68 -35.05
CA PRO A 591 13.06 2.38 -35.51
C PRO A 591 14.14 1.49 -36.15
N ASN A 592 15.16 2.09 -36.81
CA ASN A 592 16.24 1.33 -37.42
C ASN A 592 17.21 0.78 -36.37
N MET A 593 17.47 1.57 -35.35
CA MET A 593 18.28 1.11 -34.20
C MET A 593 17.55 0.02 -33.42
N ARG A 594 16.23 0.11 -33.19
CA ARG A 594 15.43 -0.98 -32.60
C ARG A 594 15.56 -2.30 -33.37
N LYS A 595 15.43 -2.23 -34.71
CA LYS A 595 15.57 -3.42 -35.57
C LYS A 595 16.98 -4.03 -35.52
N ARG A 596 18.04 -3.21 -35.34
CA ARG A 596 19.42 -3.70 -35.18
C ARG A 596 19.65 -4.33 -33.80
N ALA A 597 19.06 -3.77 -32.75
CA ALA A 597 19.19 -4.30 -31.39
C ALA A 597 18.45 -5.63 -31.18
N LYS A 598 17.42 -5.95 -32.00
CA LYS A 598 16.69 -7.23 -31.98
C LYS A 598 17.39 -8.34 -32.79
N LYS A 599 18.46 -8.03 -33.58
CA LYS A 599 19.33 -9.00 -34.26
C LYS A 599 20.53 -9.36 -33.43
#